data_51b12c7280130c8c71c740f0f42ba94e
#
_entry.id   51b12c7280130c8c71c740f0f42ba94e
#
_cell.length_a   1.000
_cell.length_b   1.000
_cell.length_c   1.000
_cell.angle_alpha   90.00
_cell.angle_beta   90.00
_cell.angle_gamma   90.00
#
_symmetry.space_group_name_H-M   'P 1'
#
loop_
_entity.id
_entity.type
_entity.pdbx_description
1 polymer ?
#
loop_
_entity_poly.entity_id
_entity_poly.type
_entity_poly.pdbx_seq_one_letter_code
_entity_poly.pdbx_strand_id
1 'polypeptide(L)'
;IGVTERELDAYWYAKDGFNVLQDLAQFFTDSLTGIQTPQSIENGRVKLKATLDNLKKSKEAQAVDQWNGFKSYHTDRRKTEKYFGLLKQGVYVTDLEAEDQYYANNEKKTISFAVRRYSEISDADIKVSEAEIKAFYEAHKGDKKYLVRNASRDVKMFDVNIRPSKADSTVFTNKMNTLRAGFSASTNDSAFVAKNSETPVYFSDKRATSVPEGHPKADRYQTYPMSLDTIFKTAALGQLVGPYVSKEKMVLSKVIGFTPSSLKARHILISTNSSKDEKVIAAKKKTADSIAKVLNKTNWDAMAKKYSEDPGSKDKGGLYEDFLEGDMVKEFGGYCATAPIGKVGVVKTDFGFHIIEVLERGTSKFPLLASISVTFKPSDETVANMESEVNGILMKLDRKISKEEDAFKKAALFDTIVTRANYAPRVIQIEDKAPKVFGFTTTMARDRVLEMAYAEDATVGTMTLSPIRDKEKYVIAMISAIRPEGEPLFENVRAQMERELIQEKKAKRFMNQMAGKSLQAISKRFNTPVIDAEVTFGNPQISNAGYEPTIIGNLFSGALKKGERTLPLKGETGVYVIQIKSSTKAPATTNFQAEKDQLMQGLANQVEGQAMGGLRKKAAVVDNRKLSELGVRL
;
A
#
# COMPACT_ATOMS: atom_id res chain seq x y z
N ILE A 1 -15.33 21.85 -18.60
CA ILE A 1 -14.94 20.59 -19.27
C ILE A 1 -16.08 19.61 -19.08
N GLY A 2 -16.84 19.31 -20.16
CA GLY A 2 -17.93 18.34 -20.15
C GLY A 2 -17.42 16.91 -20.40
N VAL A 3 -18.20 15.93 -19.94
CA VAL A 3 -18.02 14.51 -20.26
C VAL A 3 -19.37 13.99 -20.73
N THR A 4 -19.42 13.43 -21.95
CA THR A 4 -20.64 12.91 -22.55
C THR A 4 -20.87 11.45 -22.16
N GLU A 5 -22.11 10.96 -22.25
CA GLU A 5 -22.43 9.54 -22.00
C GLU A 5 -21.63 8.62 -22.96
N ARG A 6 -21.50 9.00 -24.24
CA ARG A 6 -20.71 8.24 -25.22
C ARG A 6 -19.24 8.15 -24.80
N GLU A 7 -18.68 9.24 -24.27
CA GLU A 7 -17.31 9.26 -23.78
C GLU A 7 -17.14 8.37 -22.54
N LEU A 8 -18.11 8.38 -21.62
CA LEU A 8 -18.10 7.49 -20.45
C LEU A 8 -18.20 6.03 -20.87
N ASP A 9 -19.06 5.70 -21.82
CA ASP A 9 -19.17 4.34 -22.33
C ASP A 9 -17.84 3.87 -22.96
N ALA A 10 -17.20 4.72 -23.79
CA ALA A 10 -15.89 4.40 -24.36
C ALA A 10 -14.83 4.20 -23.26
N TYR A 11 -14.86 5.05 -22.23
CA TYR A 11 -13.94 5.04 -21.09
C TYR A 11 -14.11 3.78 -20.23
N TRP A 12 -15.34 3.40 -19.88
CA TRP A 12 -15.61 2.19 -19.08
C TRP A 12 -15.29 0.90 -19.82
N TYR A 13 -15.58 0.85 -21.12
CA TYR A 13 -15.39 -0.35 -21.93
C TYR A 13 -14.03 -0.44 -22.63
N ALA A 14 -13.09 0.43 -22.29
CA ALA A 14 -11.76 0.49 -22.91
C ALA A 14 -11.85 0.49 -24.46
N LYS A 15 -12.65 1.42 -25.02
CA LYS A 15 -12.85 1.63 -26.45
C LYS A 15 -12.25 2.95 -26.88
N ASP A 16 -12.17 3.17 -28.19
CA ASP A 16 -11.77 4.45 -28.80
C ASP A 16 -10.44 5.01 -28.25
N GLY A 17 -9.44 4.14 -28.03
CA GLY A 17 -8.11 4.48 -27.51
C GLY A 17 -8.00 4.57 -25.99
N PHE A 18 -9.06 4.30 -25.24
CA PHE A 18 -8.97 4.19 -23.79
C PHE A 18 -8.40 2.85 -23.34
N ASN A 19 -7.51 2.89 -22.35
CA ASN A 19 -7.02 1.70 -21.68
C ASN A 19 -8.04 1.14 -20.68
N VAL A 20 -7.87 -0.12 -20.31
CA VAL A 20 -8.63 -0.73 -19.22
C VAL A 20 -8.36 0.04 -17.92
N LEU A 21 -9.43 0.49 -17.27
CA LEU A 21 -9.33 1.16 -15.98
C LEU A 21 -8.92 0.16 -14.89
N GLN A 22 -8.01 0.57 -14.01
CA GLN A 22 -7.47 -0.31 -12.97
C GLN A 22 -8.55 -0.85 -12.01
N ASP A 23 -9.51 -0.01 -11.66
CA ASP A 23 -10.65 -0.36 -10.80
C ASP A 23 -11.69 -1.26 -11.50
N LEU A 24 -11.67 -1.33 -12.82
CA LEU A 24 -12.47 -2.23 -13.63
C LEU A 24 -11.67 -3.42 -14.18
N ALA A 25 -10.37 -3.51 -13.91
CA ALA A 25 -9.48 -4.52 -14.48
C ALA A 25 -9.96 -5.96 -14.23
N GLN A 26 -10.61 -6.24 -13.11
CA GLN A 26 -11.17 -7.55 -12.79
C GLN A 26 -12.17 -8.09 -13.84
N PHE A 27 -12.87 -7.20 -14.55
CA PHE A 27 -13.78 -7.60 -15.63
C PHE A 27 -13.04 -8.03 -16.89
N PHE A 28 -11.87 -7.45 -17.14
CA PHE A 28 -11.10 -7.54 -18.37
C PHE A 28 -9.92 -8.52 -18.31
N THR A 29 -9.65 -9.04 -17.13
CA THR A 29 -8.55 -9.98 -16.89
C THR A 29 -9.07 -11.42 -17.02
N ASP A 30 -8.32 -12.27 -17.71
CA ASP A 30 -8.60 -13.69 -17.78
C ASP A 30 -8.48 -14.32 -16.39
N SER A 31 -9.53 -15.04 -15.97
CA SER A 31 -9.60 -15.58 -14.61
C SER A 31 -8.64 -16.74 -14.33
N LEU A 32 -8.09 -17.36 -15.37
CA LEU A 32 -7.17 -18.50 -15.26
C LEU A 32 -5.71 -18.03 -15.29
N THR A 33 -5.39 -17.12 -16.21
CA THR A 33 -4.01 -16.68 -16.43
C THR A 33 -3.64 -15.42 -15.69
N GLY A 34 -4.61 -14.62 -15.23
CA GLY A 34 -4.39 -13.31 -14.63
C GLY A 34 -3.93 -12.25 -15.63
N ILE A 35 -3.99 -12.52 -16.94
CA ILE A 35 -3.47 -11.64 -17.99
C ILE A 35 -4.64 -11.03 -18.79
N GLN A 36 -4.44 -9.79 -19.25
CA GLN A 36 -5.35 -9.14 -20.19
C GLN A 36 -4.97 -9.51 -21.63
N THR A 37 -5.86 -10.19 -22.31
CA THR A 37 -5.73 -10.55 -23.73
C THR A 37 -6.82 -9.85 -24.54
N PRO A 38 -6.70 -9.72 -25.87
CA PRO A 38 -7.78 -9.16 -26.69
C PRO A 38 -9.12 -9.88 -26.46
N GLN A 39 -9.09 -11.19 -26.28
CA GLN A 39 -10.29 -11.99 -26.02
C GLN A 39 -10.86 -11.73 -24.62
N SER A 40 -10.01 -11.63 -23.58
CA SER A 40 -10.47 -11.34 -22.21
C SER A 40 -11.05 -9.93 -22.12
N ILE A 41 -10.50 -8.97 -22.87
CA ILE A 41 -11.02 -7.59 -22.95
C ILE A 41 -12.42 -7.59 -23.57
N GLU A 42 -12.63 -8.31 -24.68
CA GLU A 42 -13.96 -8.38 -25.32
C GLU A 42 -14.99 -9.08 -24.41
N ASN A 43 -14.62 -10.19 -23.81
CA ASN A 43 -15.46 -10.87 -22.81
C ASN A 43 -15.78 -9.94 -21.62
N GLY A 44 -14.79 -9.15 -21.20
CA GLY A 44 -14.92 -8.17 -20.12
C GLY A 44 -15.94 -7.08 -20.43
N ARG A 45 -15.94 -6.58 -21.65
CA ARG A 45 -16.94 -5.60 -22.13
C ARG A 45 -18.36 -6.13 -21.99
N VAL A 46 -18.59 -7.38 -22.37
CA VAL A 46 -19.91 -8.01 -22.25
C VAL A 46 -20.32 -8.15 -20.77
N LYS A 47 -19.42 -8.64 -19.92
CA LYS A 47 -19.68 -8.82 -18.48
C LYS A 47 -19.95 -7.49 -17.78
N LEU A 48 -19.10 -6.49 -18.01
CA LEU A 48 -19.27 -5.16 -17.42
C LEU A 48 -20.57 -4.51 -17.88
N LYS A 49 -20.89 -4.61 -19.19
CA LYS A 49 -22.15 -4.12 -19.73
C LYS A 49 -23.36 -4.73 -19.03
N ALA A 50 -23.39 -6.05 -18.89
CA ALA A 50 -24.49 -6.72 -18.21
C ALA A 50 -24.61 -6.25 -16.75
N THR A 51 -23.50 -6.08 -16.03
CA THR A 51 -23.48 -5.59 -14.65
C THR A 51 -24.03 -4.17 -14.56
N LEU A 52 -23.56 -3.25 -15.40
CA LEU A 52 -24.01 -1.85 -15.39
C LEU A 52 -25.47 -1.70 -15.85
N ASP A 53 -25.90 -2.47 -16.85
CA ASP A 53 -27.30 -2.49 -17.31
C ASP A 53 -28.25 -2.98 -16.20
N ASN A 54 -27.83 -3.97 -15.38
CA ASN A 54 -28.61 -4.42 -14.23
C ASN A 54 -28.73 -3.35 -13.15
N LEU A 55 -27.64 -2.66 -12.80
CA LEU A 55 -27.67 -1.55 -11.86
C LEU A 55 -28.58 -0.40 -12.37
N LYS A 56 -28.47 -0.06 -13.65
CA LYS A 56 -29.25 1.00 -14.31
C LYS A 56 -30.76 0.74 -14.31
N LYS A 57 -31.16 -0.54 -14.44
CA LYS A 57 -32.56 -0.96 -14.53
C LYS A 57 -33.20 -1.26 -13.16
N SER A 58 -32.39 -1.41 -12.14
CA SER A 58 -32.87 -1.69 -10.79
C SER A 58 -33.61 -0.48 -10.21
N LYS A 59 -34.72 -0.76 -9.50
CA LYS A 59 -35.48 0.23 -8.74
C LYS A 59 -35.19 0.19 -7.24
N GLU A 60 -34.32 -0.71 -6.82
CA GLU A 60 -33.90 -0.82 -5.42
C GLU A 60 -33.00 0.37 -5.05
N ALA A 61 -33.29 1.02 -3.93
CA ALA A 61 -32.59 2.24 -3.49
C ALA A 61 -31.06 2.04 -3.46
N GLN A 62 -30.60 0.91 -2.94
CA GLN A 62 -29.18 0.59 -2.86
C GLN A 62 -28.52 0.48 -4.25
N ALA A 63 -29.19 -0.13 -5.23
CA ALA A 63 -28.66 -0.26 -6.59
C ALA A 63 -28.65 1.10 -7.31
N VAL A 64 -29.66 1.94 -7.07
CA VAL A 64 -29.71 3.31 -7.60
C VAL A 64 -28.54 4.14 -7.04
N ASP A 65 -28.27 4.05 -5.75
CA ASP A 65 -27.17 4.75 -5.11
C ASP A 65 -25.81 4.26 -5.64
N GLN A 66 -25.65 2.96 -5.81
CA GLN A 66 -24.44 2.37 -6.42
C GLN A 66 -24.23 2.86 -7.85
N TRP A 67 -25.28 2.88 -8.67
CA TRP A 67 -25.19 3.41 -10.04
C TRP A 67 -24.81 4.88 -10.08
N ASN A 68 -25.47 5.71 -9.27
CA ASN A 68 -25.21 7.14 -9.20
C ASN A 68 -23.78 7.41 -8.70
N GLY A 69 -23.34 6.70 -7.67
CA GLY A 69 -21.98 6.78 -7.14
C GLY A 69 -20.93 6.38 -8.18
N PHE A 70 -21.12 5.25 -8.85
CA PHE A 70 -20.25 4.77 -9.93
C PHE A 70 -20.14 5.81 -11.07
N LYS A 71 -21.28 6.28 -11.56
CA LYS A 71 -21.34 7.27 -12.65
C LYS A 71 -20.68 8.59 -12.25
N SER A 72 -20.98 9.12 -11.06
CA SER A 72 -20.39 10.36 -10.56
C SER A 72 -18.87 10.24 -10.43
N TYR A 73 -18.39 9.18 -9.78
CA TYR A 73 -16.95 8.92 -9.61
C TYR A 73 -16.19 8.93 -10.94
N HIS A 74 -16.64 8.16 -11.92
CA HIS A 74 -15.97 8.09 -13.22
C HIS A 74 -16.12 9.38 -14.03
N THR A 75 -17.24 10.07 -13.91
CA THR A 75 -17.44 11.39 -14.56
C THR A 75 -16.44 12.41 -14.03
N ASP A 76 -16.29 12.49 -12.72
CA ASP A 76 -15.40 13.47 -12.09
C ASP A 76 -13.93 13.10 -12.31
N ARG A 77 -13.59 11.83 -12.27
CA ARG A 77 -12.27 11.34 -12.65
C ARG A 77 -11.94 11.72 -14.10
N ARG A 78 -12.85 11.49 -15.03
CA ARG A 78 -12.64 11.82 -16.45
C ARG A 78 -12.53 13.33 -16.69
N LYS A 79 -13.34 14.16 -16.01
CA LYS A 79 -13.18 15.63 -16.02
C LYS A 79 -11.79 16.05 -15.57
N THR A 80 -11.32 15.45 -14.49
CA THR A 80 -10.00 15.71 -13.91
C THR A 80 -8.89 15.34 -14.89
N GLU A 81 -8.96 14.16 -15.50
CA GLU A 81 -8.00 13.72 -16.53
C GLU A 81 -7.98 14.66 -17.73
N LYS A 82 -9.15 15.10 -18.22
CA LYS A 82 -9.25 16.08 -19.31
C LYS A 82 -8.64 17.42 -18.94
N TYR A 83 -8.93 17.89 -17.72
CA TYR A 83 -8.38 19.15 -17.22
C TYR A 83 -6.85 19.13 -17.18
N PHE A 84 -6.28 18.10 -16.56
CA PHE A 84 -4.82 17.98 -16.52
C PHE A 84 -4.21 17.67 -17.88
N GLY A 85 -4.90 16.91 -18.73
CA GLY A 85 -4.49 16.70 -20.12
C GLY A 85 -4.36 18.00 -20.90
N LEU A 86 -5.33 18.92 -20.78
CA LEU A 86 -5.25 20.25 -21.39
C LEU A 86 -4.12 21.10 -20.81
N LEU A 87 -3.90 21.06 -19.50
CA LEU A 87 -2.79 21.77 -18.88
C LEU A 87 -1.44 21.23 -19.36
N LYS A 88 -1.29 19.92 -19.46
CA LYS A 88 -0.06 19.28 -19.97
C LYS A 88 0.20 19.63 -21.44
N GLN A 89 -0.84 19.72 -22.27
CA GLN A 89 -0.72 20.17 -23.65
C GLN A 89 -0.38 21.67 -23.80
N GLY A 90 -0.72 22.47 -22.79
CA GLY A 90 -0.35 23.88 -22.71
C GLY A 90 1.08 24.14 -22.23
N VAL A 91 1.82 23.11 -21.83
CA VAL A 91 3.23 23.25 -21.49
C VAL A 91 4.04 23.58 -22.72
N TYR A 92 4.82 24.65 -22.65
CA TYR A 92 5.68 25.08 -23.74
C TYR A 92 7.09 25.34 -23.22
N VAL A 93 8.06 24.90 -23.97
CA VAL A 93 9.49 25.18 -23.79
C VAL A 93 9.98 25.94 -25.00
N THR A 94 10.64 27.06 -24.78
CA THR A 94 11.21 27.86 -25.86
C THR A 94 12.45 27.20 -26.46
N ASP A 95 12.81 27.59 -27.69
CA ASP A 95 14.05 27.11 -28.30
C ASP A 95 15.28 27.59 -27.51
N LEU A 96 15.20 28.78 -26.92
CA LEU A 96 16.28 29.33 -26.06
C LEU A 96 16.49 28.48 -24.79
N GLU A 97 15.42 28.06 -24.12
CA GLU A 97 15.53 27.18 -22.95
C GLU A 97 16.14 25.82 -23.32
N ALA A 98 15.76 25.28 -24.48
CA ALA A 98 16.32 24.03 -25.00
C ALA A 98 17.81 24.19 -25.38
N GLU A 99 18.17 25.33 -26.00
CA GLU A 99 19.54 25.71 -26.30
C GLU A 99 20.39 25.86 -25.04
N ASP A 100 19.89 26.58 -24.02
CA ASP A 100 20.57 26.72 -22.72
C ASP A 100 20.79 25.35 -22.07
N GLN A 101 19.80 24.46 -22.11
CA GLN A 101 19.92 23.11 -21.57
C GLN A 101 20.98 22.28 -22.33
N TYR A 102 21.02 22.42 -23.66
CA TYR A 102 22.05 21.78 -24.48
C TYR A 102 23.44 22.23 -24.06
N TYR A 103 23.69 23.54 -23.97
CA TYR A 103 24.99 24.07 -23.56
C TYR A 103 25.34 23.68 -22.12
N ALA A 104 24.37 23.73 -21.22
CA ALA A 104 24.55 23.32 -19.83
C ALA A 104 25.02 21.87 -19.68
N ASN A 105 24.54 20.98 -20.55
CA ASN A 105 24.89 19.57 -20.53
C ASN A 105 26.17 19.21 -21.29
N ASN A 106 26.50 19.97 -22.35
CA ASN A 106 27.54 19.62 -23.31
C ASN A 106 28.80 20.50 -23.22
N GLU A 107 28.73 21.70 -22.64
CA GLU A 107 29.95 22.45 -22.28
C GLU A 107 30.63 21.79 -21.10
N LYS A 108 31.92 21.48 -21.29
CA LYS A 108 32.70 20.74 -20.30
C LYS A 108 33.90 21.55 -19.81
N LYS A 109 34.18 21.45 -18.53
CA LYS A 109 35.43 21.91 -17.96
C LYS A 109 36.19 20.76 -17.32
N THR A 110 37.45 20.60 -17.68
CA THR A 110 38.37 19.73 -16.97
C THR A 110 39.03 20.55 -15.87
N ILE A 111 38.92 20.09 -14.66
CA ILE A 111 39.41 20.77 -13.46
C ILE A 111 40.38 19.89 -12.69
N SER A 112 41.30 20.52 -11.95
CA SER A 112 42.00 19.88 -10.84
C SER A 112 41.58 20.56 -9.57
N PHE A 113 41.29 19.83 -8.51
CA PHE A 113 40.89 20.39 -7.24
C PHE A 113 41.53 19.70 -6.05
N ALA A 114 41.65 20.46 -4.96
CA ALA A 114 41.92 19.93 -3.63
C ALA A 114 40.81 20.38 -2.70
N VAL A 115 40.32 19.47 -1.86
CA VAL A 115 39.21 19.71 -0.94
C VAL A 115 39.62 19.40 0.50
N ARG A 116 39.20 20.25 1.42
CA ARG A 116 39.17 19.99 2.86
C ARG A 116 37.74 19.71 3.29
N ARG A 117 37.46 18.46 3.65
CA ARG A 117 36.12 18.02 4.01
C ARG A 117 35.75 18.44 5.44
N TYR A 118 34.51 18.84 5.67
CA TYR A 118 34.05 19.19 7.03
C TYR A 118 34.16 18.02 8.01
N SER A 119 34.11 16.78 7.53
CA SER A 119 34.31 15.58 8.35
C SER A 119 35.73 15.40 8.90
N GLU A 120 36.73 16.18 8.42
CA GLU A 120 38.11 16.15 8.93
C GLU A 120 38.25 16.75 10.33
N ILE A 121 37.26 17.52 10.76
CA ILE A 121 37.20 18.11 12.12
C ILE A 121 35.90 17.62 12.75
N SER A 122 36.00 17.06 13.96
CA SER A 122 34.81 16.70 14.73
C SER A 122 33.94 17.94 15.04
N ASP A 123 32.62 17.79 14.99
CA ASP A 123 31.70 18.87 15.40
C ASP A 123 31.94 19.28 16.87
N ALA A 124 32.35 18.33 17.72
CA ALA A 124 32.67 18.58 19.12
C ALA A 124 33.87 19.53 19.33
N ASP A 125 34.76 19.63 18.33
CA ASP A 125 35.93 20.53 18.37
C ASP A 125 35.59 21.97 18.02
N ILE A 126 34.38 22.23 17.55
CA ILE A 126 33.89 23.55 17.16
C ILE A 126 32.88 24.04 18.21
N LYS A 127 33.35 24.87 19.10
CA LYS A 127 32.49 25.45 20.12
C LYS A 127 31.58 26.52 19.54
N VAL A 128 30.29 26.41 19.80
CA VAL A 128 29.27 27.40 19.50
C VAL A 128 28.48 27.70 20.76
N SER A 129 28.21 28.95 21.01
CA SER A 129 27.39 29.38 22.14
C SER A 129 25.94 29.55 21.74
N GLU A 130 25.02 29.47 22.68
CA GLU A 130 23.60 29.73 22.45
C GLU A 130 23.33 31.11 21.85
N ALA A 131 24.09 32.10 22.27
CA ALA A 131 24.01 33.46 21.71
C ALA A 131 24.39 33.51 20.22
N GLU A 132 25.43 32.75 19.82
CA GLU A 132 25.82 32.66 18.40
C GLU A 132 24.77 31.92 17.57
N ILE A 133 24.15 30.85 18.10
CA ILE A 133 23.08 30.13 17.42
C ILE A 133 21.86 31.02 17.22
N LYS A 134 21.48 31.80 18.24
CA LYS A 134 20.37 32.76 18.14
C LYS A 134 20.67 33.87 17.13
N ALA A 135 21.89 34.43 17.13
CA ALA A 135 22.31 35.44 16.15
C ALA A 135 22.28 34.87 14.72
N PHE A 136 22.71 33.63 14.54
CA PHE A 136 22.65 32.95 13.25
C PHE A 136 21.19 32.70 12.79
N TYR A 137 20.32 32.29 13.70
CA TYR A 137 18.90 32.17 13.44
C TYR A 137 18.28 33.51 13.01
N GLU A 138 18.48 34.58 13.76
CA GLU A 138 17.93 35.91 13.42
C GLU A 138 18.37 36.37 12.03
N ALA A 139 19.62 36.08 11.64
CA ALA A 139 20.14 36.43 10.32
C ALA A 139 19.55 35.60 9.17
N HIS A 140 19.07 34.37 9.44
CA HIS A 140 18.71 33.39 8.41
C HIS A 140 17.26 32.90 8.46
N LYS A 141 16.48 33.20 9.50
CA LYS A 141 15.11 32.68 9.67
C LYS A 141 14.17 32.98 8.51
N GLY A 142 14.40 34.06 7.77
CA GLY A 142 13.67 34.45 6.57
C GLY A 142 14.14 33.75 5.27
N ASP A 143 15.24 32.98 5.32
CA ASP A 143 15.72 32.26 4.14
C ASP A 143 14.70 31.22 3.69
N LYS A 144 14.46 31.17 2.38
CA LYS A 144 13.44 30.32 1.76
C LYS A 144 13.51 28.83 2.19
N LYS A 145 14.70 28.33 2.52
CA LYS A 145 14.92 26.93 2.95
C LYS A 145 14.38 26.62 4.35
N TYR A 146 14.14 27.65 5.19
CA TYR A 146 13.63 27.48 6.56
C TYR A 146 12.15 27.80 6.68
N LEU A 147 11.57 28.55 5.72
CA LEU A 147 10.17 28.96 5.79
C LEU A 147 9.23 27.75 5.86
N VAL A 148 8.36 27.77 6.84
CA VAL A 148 7.28 26.78 7.02
C VAL A 148 6.15 27.12 6.05
N ARG A 149 5.89 26.25 5.09
CA ARG A 149 4.87 26.46 4.05
C ARG A 149 3.45 26.28 4.55
N ASN A 150 3.24 25.33 5.44
CA ASN A 150 1.94 25.03 6.06
C ASN A 150 2.15 24.93 7.56
N ALA A 151 1.29 25.60 8.32
CA ALA A 151 1.28 25.42 9.76
C ALA A 151 1.04 23.94 10.11
N SER A 152 1.74 23.43 11.11
CA SER A 152 1.69 22.02 11.50
C SER A 152 2.07 21.80 12.95
N ARG A 153 1.72 20.64 13.46
CA ARG A 153 2.10 20.20 14.81
C ARG A 153 2.81 18.86 14.71
N ASP A 154 3.94 18.74 15.41
CA ASP A 154 4.62 17.45 15.59
C ASP A 154 4.06 16.79 16.85
N VAL A 155 3.54 15.59 16.70
CA VAL A 155 3.01 14.79 17.82
C VAL A 155 3.90 13.57 18.01
N LYS A 156 4.56 13.48 19.15
CA LYS A 156 5.26 12.29 19.61
C LYS A 156 4.28 11.32 20.23
N MET A 157 4.43 10.05 19.92
CA MET A 157 3.60 9.01 20.51
C MET A 157 4.33 7.68 20.62
N PHE A 158 3.81 6.78 21.42
CA PHE A 158 4.22 5.39 21.43
C PHE A 158 3.02 4.47 21.59
N ASP A 159 3.17 3.26 21.07
CA ASP A 159 2.13 2.23 21.08
C ASP A 159 2.51 1.11 22.06
N VAL A 160 1.54 0.63 22.83
CA VAL A 160 1.66 -0.53 23.71
C VAL A 160 0.69 -1.60 23.25
N ASN A 161 1.20 -2.64 22.60
CA ASN A 161 0.36 -3.74 22.11
C ASN A 161 -0.15 -4.58 23.27
N ILE A 162 -1.43 -4.86 23.28
CA ILE A 162 -2.09 -5.72 24.26
C ILE A 162 -1.92 -7.16 23.80
N ARG A 163 -1.10 -7.90 24.53
CA ARG A 163 -0.79 -9.30 24.25
C ARG A 163 -1.27 -10.19 25.38
N PRO A 164 -1.71 -11.43 25.08
CA PRO A 164 -2.02 -12.39 26.11
C PRO A 164 -0.83 -12.64 27.04
N SER A 165 -1.12 -12.75 28.31
CA SER A 165 -0.14 -13.08 29.38
C SER A 165 0.26 -14.55 29.35
N LYS A 166 1.23 -14.93 30.19
CA LYS A 166 1.56 -16.33 30.46
C LYS A 166 0.39 -17.08 31.08
N ALA A 167 -0.37 -16.43 31.98
CA ALA A 167 -1.57 -17.00 32.58
C ALA A 167 -2.64 -17.27 31.51
N ASP A 168 -2.90 -16.29 30.64
CA ASP A 168 -3.82 -16.47 29.51
C ASP A 168 -3.39 -17.65 28.62
N SER A 169 -2.10 -17.76 28.31
CA SER A 169 -1.54 -18.86 27.53
C SER A 169 -1.80 -20.22 28.16
N THR A 170 -1.66 -20.32 29.47
CA THR A 170 -1.91 -21.55 30.23
C THR A 170 -3.39 -21.94 30.18
N VAL A 171 -4.28 -20.99 30.49
CA VAL A 171 -5.74 -21.19 30.44
C VAL A 171 -6.17 -21.61 29.02
N PHE A 172 -5.66 -20.91 28.01
CA PHE A 172 -5.97 -21.22 26.60
C PHE A 172 -5.48 -22.62 26.20
N THR A 173 -4.25 -22.99 26.59
CA THR A 173 -3.70 -24.32 26.29
C THR A 173 -4.55 -25.42 26.92
N ASN A 174 -4.97 -25.26 28.18
CA ASN A 174 -5.87 -26.19 28.83
C ASN A 174 -7.23 -26.30 28.11
N LYS A 175 -7.81 -25.18 27.71
CA LYS A 175 -9.03 -25.16 26.88
C LYS A 175 -8.85 -25.94 25.58
N MET A 176 -7.76 -25.73 24.85
CA MET A 176 -7.47 -26.42 23.59
C MET A 176 -7.27 -27.93 23.79
N ASN A 177 -6.61 -28.34 24.88
CA ASN A 177 -6.45 -29.76 25.23
C ASN A 177 -7.80 -30.42 25.54
N THR A 178 -8.68 -29.75 26.26
CA THR A 178 -10.04 -30.23 26.56
C THR A 178 -10.85 -30.36 25.26
N LEU A 179 -10.79 -29.35 24.38
CA LEU A 179 -11.44 -29.40 23.06
C LEU A 179 -10.91 -30.54 22.20
N ARG A 180 -9.59 -30.77 22.20
CA ARG A 180 -8.96 -31.88 21.48
C ARG A 180 -9.46 -33.24 21.95
N ALA A 181 -9.49 -33.47 23.27
CA ALA A 181 -9.99 -34.73 23.85
C ALA A 181 -11.47 -34.95 23.49
N GLY A 182 -12.32 -33.93 23.69
CA GLY A 182 -13.74 -34.01 23.37
C GLY A 182 -14.01 -34.23 21.87
N PHE A 183 -13.25 -33.55 21.00
CA PHE A 183 -13.40 -33.70 19.54
C PHE A 183 -12.94 -35.07 19.04
N SER A 184 -11.90 -35.64 19.67
CA SER A 184 -11.46 -37.01 19.39
C SER A 184 -12.53 -38.02 19.71
N ALA A 185 -13.24 -37.85 20.83
CA ALA A 185 -14.29 -38.76 21.30
C ALA A 185 -15.66 -38.49 20.65
N SER A 186 -15.81 -37.41 19.88
CA SER A 186 -17.09 -37.05 19.29
C SER A 186 -17.56 -38.03 18.23
N THR A 187 -18.81 -38.46 18.34
CA THR A 187 -19.52 -39.26 17.34
C THR A 187 -20.33 -38.42 16.35
N ASN A 188 -20.52 -37.13 16.65
CA ASN A 188 -21.19 -36.18 15.78
C ASN A 188 -20.32 -34.89 15.66
N ASP A 189 -19.43 -34.90 14.67
CA ASP A 189 -18.45 -33.86 14.47
C ASP A 189 -19.09 -32.51 14.11
N SER A 190 -20.20 -32.53 13.35
CA SER A 190 -20.93 -31.31 12.96
C SER A 190 -21.51 -30.57 14.20
N ALA A 191 -22.20 -31.33 15.06
CA ALA A 191 -22.76 -30.78 16.30
C ALA A 191 -21.66 -30.31 17.26
N PHE A 192 -20.53 -31.03 17.35
CA PHE A 192 -19.41 -30.65 18.19
C PHE A 192 -18.76 -29.36 17.72
N VAL A 193 -18.54 -29.22 16.40
CA VAL A 193 -18.00 -28.00 15.80
C VAL A 193 -18.94 -26.80 16.01
N ALA A 194 -20.25 -27.01 15.75
CA ALA A 194 -21.25 -25.94 15.93
C ALA A 194 -21.29 -25.40 17.38
N LYS A 195 -21.09 -26.28 18.37
CA LYS A 195 -21.11 -25.91 19.79
C LYS A 195 -19.81 -25.21 20.26
N ASN A 196 -18.66 -25.58 19.73
CA ASN A 196 -17.36 -25.24 20.33
C ASN A 196 -16.50 -24.29 19.48
N SER A 197 -16.92 -23.96 18.24
CA SER A 197 -16.18 -23.09 17.34
C SER A 197 -16.79 -21.70 17.32
N GLU A 198 -15.94 -20.67 17.41
CA GLU A 198 -16.37 -19.28 17.19
C GLU A 198 -16.80 -19.04 15.75
N THR A 199 -16.17 -19.72 14.80
CA THR A 199 -16.55 -19.74 13.40
C THR A 199 -16.65 -21.21 13.01
N PRO A 200 -17.85 -21.82 13.11
CA PRO A 200 -18.03 -23.22 12.79
C PRO A 200 -17.74 -23.48 11.31
N VAL A 201 -16.81 -24.38 11.04
CA VAL A 201 -16.47 -24.81 9.69
C VAL A 201 -16.60 -26.32 9.63
N TYR A 202 -17.72 -26.76 9.09
CA TYR A 202 -17.96 -28.17 8.81
C TYR A 202 -18.35 -28.31 7.34
N PHE A 203 -17.42 -28.82 6.55
CA PHE A 203 -17.64 -29.04 5.13
C PHE A 203 -17.54 -30.52 4.78
N SER A 204 -18.68 -31.14 4.50
CA SER A 204 -18.74 -32.43 3.86
C SER A 204 -18.61 -32.35 2.33
N ASP A 205 -18.64 -31.13 1.77
CA ASP A 205 -18.74 -30.85 0.34
C ASP A 205 -17.67 -29.89 -0.21
N LYS A 206 -16.87 -29.29 0.68
CA LYS A 206 -15.77 -28.41 0.27
C LYS A 206 -14.43 -28.99 0.68
N ARG A 207 -13.59 -29.26 -0.31
CA ARG A 207 -12.23 -29.70 -0.03
C ARG A 207 -11.42 -28.65 0.71
N ALA A 208 -10.50 -29.09 1.54
CA ALA A 208 -9.51 -28.25 2.16
C ALA A 208 -8.20 -28.26 1.35
N THR A 209 -7.53 -27.12 1.29
CA THR A 209 -6.28 -26.95 0.53
C THR A 209 -5.40 -25.85 1.15
N SER A 210 -4.11 -25.93 0.86
CA SER A 210 -3.10 -24.95 1.26
C SER A 210 -3.00 -23.76 0.30
N VAL A 211 -4.11 -23.25 -0.19
CA VAL A 211 -4.11 -22.07 -1.08
C VAL A 211 -3.59 -20.84 -0.32
N PRO A 212 -2.65 -20.06 -0.89
CA PRO A 212 -2.17 -18.84 -0.28
C PRO A 212 -3.31 -17.86 0.05
N GLU A 213 -3.12 -17.10 1.12
CA GLU A 213 -4.06 -16.04 1.50
C GLU A 213 -4.16 -14.99 0.37
N GLY A 214 -5.39 -14.56 0.05
CA GLY A 214 -5.65 -13.65 -1.06
C GLY A 214 -5.78 -14.32 -2.44
N HIS A 215 -5.69 -15.64 -2.54
CA HIS A 215 -5.93 -16.33 -3.80
C HIS A 215 -7.40 -16.13 -4.25
N PRO A 216 -7.67 -15.79 -5.53
CA PRO A 216 -9.02 -15.46 -6.02
C PRO A 216 -10.09 -16.53 -5.77
N LYS A 217 -9.68 -17.77 -5.56
CA LYS A 217 -10.56 -18.90 -5.27
C LYS A 217 -10.55 -19.34 -3.79
N ALA A 218 -9.90 -18.55 -2.89
CA ALA A 218 -9.80 -18.91 -1.46
C ALA A 218 -11.17 -19.10 -0.79
N ASP A 219 -12.18 -18.36 -1.21
CA ASP A 219 -13.54 -18.45 -0.66
C ASP A 219 -14.28 -19.75 -1.04
N ARG A 220 -13.78 -20.49 -2.03
CA ARG A 220 -14.35 -21.76 -2.49
C ARG A 220 -13.82 -22.96 -1.73
N TYR A 221 -12.75 -22.78 -0.96
CA TYR A 221 -12.05 -23.84 -0.25
C TYR A 221 -11.97 -23.54 1.23
N GLN A 222 -11.87 -24.58 2.02
CA GLN A 222 -11.37 -24.46 3.39
C GLN A 222 -9.84 -24.39 3.30
N THR A 223 -9.24 -23.30 3.80
CA THR A 223 -7.79 -23.10 3.72
C THR A 223 -7.09 -23.45 5.01
N TYR A 224 -5.89 -23.99 4.91
CA TYR A 224 -4.96 -24.23 6.02
C TYR A 224 -3.54 -23.79 5.63
N PRO A 225 -2.63 -23.58 6.61
CA PRO A 225 -1.26 -23.19 6.33
C PRO A 225 -0.52 -24.19 5.44
N MET A 226 0.28 -23.69 4.50
CA MET A 226 1.07 -24.53 3.56
C MET A 226 1.97 -25.53 4.28
N SER A 227 2.48 -25.19 5.46
CA SER A 227 3.31 -26.07 6.31
C SER A 227 2.60 -27.35 6.74
N LEU A 228 1.27 -27.40 6.67
CA LEU A 228 0.45 -28.56 7.04
C LEU A 228 -0.02 -29.39 5.83
N ASP A 229 0.34 -28.99 4.61
CA ASP A 229 -0.16 -29.62 3.39
C ASP A 229 0.14 -31.13 3.34
N THR A 230 1.39 -31.52 3.60
CA THR A 230 1.78 -32.93 3.65
C THR A 230 1.03 -33.68 4.75
N ILE A 231 0.87 -33.07 5.94
CA ILE A 231 0.18 -33.70 7.06
C ILE A 231 -1.27 -33.98 6.69
N PHE A 232 -2.00 -33.02 6.13
CA PHE A 232 -3.39 -33.21 5.76
C PHE A 232 -3.60 -34.17 4.59
N LYS A 233 -2.70 -34.19 3.62
CA LYS A 233 -2.76 -35.11 2.48
C LYS A 233 -2.48 -36.56 2.84
N THR A 234 -1.70 -36.80 3.91
CA THR A 234 -1.33 -38.14 4.39
C THR A 234 -2.12 -38.58 5.63
N ALA A 235 -2.93 -37.72 6.20
CA ALA A 235 -3.71 -37.99 7.40
C ALA A 235 -4.70 -39.12 7.20
N ALA A 236 -4.93 -39.91 8.24
CA ALA A 236 -5.97 -40.92 8.26
C ALA A 236 -7.37 -40.31 8.48
N LEU A 237 -8.42 -41.00 8.05
CA LEU A 237 -9.79 -40.63 8.38
C LEU A 237 -9.98 -40.61 9.91
N GLY A 238 -10.57 -39.53 10.42
CA GLY A 238 -10.76 -39.32 11.85
C GLY A 238 -9.53 -38.68 12.55
N GLN A 239 -8.41 -38.55 11.88
CA GLN A 239 -7.21 -37.95 12.47
C GLN A 239 -7.42 -36.46 12.81
N LEU A 240 -7.03 -36.07 14.03
CA LEU A 240 -6.99 -34.69 14.49
C LEU A 240 -5.64 -34.07 14.19
N VAL A 241 -5.65 -32.91 13.53
CA VAL A 241 -4.48 -32.07 13.24
C VAL A 241 -4.60 -30.74 13.98
N GLY A 242 -3.56 -30.34 14.63
CA GLY A 242 -3.53 -29.08 15.39
C GLY A 242 -3.36 -29.30 16.91
N PRO A 243 -3.44 -28.19 17.71
CA PRO A 243 -3.81 -26.85 17.27
C PRO A 243 -2.76 -26.18 16.38
N TYR A 244 -3.20 -25.41 15.40
CA TYR A 244 -2.35 -24.59 14.53
C TYR A 244 -2.95 -23.20 14.34
N VAL A 245 -2.13 -22.23 13.96
CA VAL A 245 -2.59 -20.85 13.72
C VAL A 245 -3.06 -20.70 12.26
N SER A 246 -4.25 -20.16 12.07
CA SER A 246 -4.80 -19.77 10.78
C SER A 246 -5.67 -18.52 10.94
N LYS A 247 -5.37 -17.45 10.20
CA LYS A 247 -6.09 -16.15 10.25
C LYS A 247 -6.29 -15.67 11.71
N GLU A 248 -5.18 -15.58 12.46
CA GLU A 248 -5.15 -15.11 13.85
C GLU A 248 -5.96 -15.97 14.86
N LYS A 249 -6.44 -17.13 14.44
CA LYS A 249 -7.16 -18.09 15.30
C LYS A 249 -6.37 -19.37 15.47
N MET A 250 -6.53 -19.99 16.63
CA MET A 250 -6.06 -21.36 16.84
C MET A 250 -7.11 -22.31 16.31
N VAL A 251 -6.69 -23.20 15.44
CA VAL A 251 -7.58 -24.14 14.74
C VAL A 251 -7.21 -25.58 15.09
N LEU A 252 -8.24 -26.40 15.32
CA LEU A 252 -8.14 -27.84 15.48
C LEU A 252 -9.03 -28.49 14.43
N SER A 253 -8.45 -29.30 13.55
CA SER A 253 -9.16 -29.90 12.43
C SER A 253 -9.17 -31.42 12.49
N LYS A 254 -10.33 -32.03 12.24
CA LYS A 254 -10.52 -33.47 12.09
C LYS A 254 -10.76 -33.80 10.62
N VAL A 255 -10.05 -34.77 10.08
CA VAL A 255 -10.23 -35.24 8.73
C VAL A 255 -11.49 -36.12 8.68
N ILE A 256 -12.52 -35.66 7.99
CA ILE A 256 -13.83 -36.34 7.92
C ILE A 256 -14.09 -37.04 6.58
N GLY A 257 -13.19 -36.89 5.63
CA GLY A 257 -13.26 -37.49 4.31
C GLY A 257 -12.19 -36.99 3.36
N PHE A 258 -12.25 -37.43 2.12
CA PHE A 258 -11.37 -37.02 1.03
C PHE A 258 -12.14 -36.86 -0.27
N THR A 259 -11.72 -35.91 -1.11
CA THR A 259 -12.24 -35.72 -2.46
C THR A 259 -11.09 -35.74 -3.49
N PRO A 260 -11.35 -36.11 -4.77
CA PRO A 260 -10.34 -36.13 -5.83
C PRO A 260 -9.69 -34.74 -6.07
N SER A 261 -8.47 -34.72 -6.60
CA SER A 261 -7.75 -33.50 -6.92
C SER A 261 -8.30 -32.74 -8.12
N SER A 262 -8.76 -33.49 -9.13
CA SER A 262 -9.34 -32.93 -10.35
C SER A 262 -10.42 -33.89 -10.88
N LEU A 263 -11.33 -33.33 -11.63
CA LEU A 263 -12.45 -34.02 -12.23
C LEU A 263 -12.50 -33.68 -13.71
N LYS A 264 -12.87 -34.70 -14.50
CA LYS A 264 -13.20 -34.55 -15.91
C LYS A 264 -14.56 -35.21 -16.13
N ALA A 265 -15.48 -34.43 -16.67
CA ALA A 265 -16.84 -34.91 -16.92
C ALA A 265 -17.39 -34.26 -18.19
N ARG A 266 -18.41 -34.88 -18.75
CA ARG A 266 -19.23 -34.27 -19.80
C ARG A 266 -20.69 -34.27 -19.37
N HIS A 267 -21.44 -33.28 -19.82
CA HIS A 267 -22.83 -33.14 -19.45
C HIS A 267 -23.72 -32.56 -20.56
N ILE A 268 -25.01 -32.77 -20.40
CA ILE A 268 -26.08 -32.15 -21.19
C ILE A 268 -27.01 -31.44 -20.21
N LEU A 269 -27.19 -30.13 -20.33
CA LEU A 269 -28.12 -29.36 -19.50
C LEU A 269 -29.48 -29.26 -20.18
N ILE A 270 -30.52 -29.69 -19.50
CA ILE A 270 -31.92 -29.43 -19.82
C ILE A 270 -32.42 -28.37 -18.84
N SER A 271 -32.39 -27.10 -19.27
CA SER A 271 -32.68 -25.95 -18.40
C SER A 271 -34.17 -25.92 -18.00
N THR A 272 -34.40 -25.55 -16.74
CA THR A 272 -35.74 -25.22 -16.26
C THR A 272 -35.98 -23.70 -16.32
N ASN A 273 -35.02 -22.89 -16.79
CA ASN A 273 -35.07 -21.45 -16.81
C ASN A 273 -35.52 -20.85 -15.45
N SER A 274 -35.07 -21.45 -14.35
CA SER A 274 -35.46 -21.13 -12.98
C SER A 274 -36.98 -21.18 -12.70
N SER A 275 -37.74 -21.91 -13.51
CA SER A 275 -39.18 -22.12 -13.32
C SER A 275 -39.47 -22.79 -11.98
N LYS A 276 -40.46 -22.30 -11.26
CA LYS A 276 -41.02 -22.92 -10.04
C LYS A 276 -42.27 -23.78 -10.33
N ASP A 277 -42.72 -23.80 -11.58
CA ASP A 277 -43.88 -24.59 -11.99
C ASP A 277 -43.51 -26.09 -11.99
N GLU A 278 -44.14 -26.86 -11.13
CA GLU A 278 -43.90 -28.29 -10.97
C GLU A 278 -44.17 -29.11 -12.26
N LYS A 279 -45.15 -28.68 -13.08
CA LYS A 279 -45.44 -29.36 -14.37
C LYS A 279 -44.29 -29.13 -15.36
N VAL A 280 -43.73 -27.95 -15.41
CA VAL A 280 -42.56 -27.63 -16.26
C VAL A 280 -41.35 -28.43 -15.79
N ILE A 281 -41.09 -28.46 -14.48
CA ILE A 281 -39.98 -29.19 -13.90
C ILE A 281 -40.12 -30.70 -14.19
N ALA A 282 -41.30 -31.27 -14.02
CA ALA A 282 -41.57 -32.68 -14.30
C ALA A 282 -41.40 -33.04 -15.80
N ALA A 283 -41.84 -32.16 -16.71
CA ALA A 283 -41.65 -32.33 -18.14
C ALA A 283 -40.17 -32.33 -18.54
N LYS A 284 -39.40 -31.35 -18.02
CA LYS A 284 -37.94 -31.23 -18.25
C LYS A 284 -37.18 -32.42 -17.67
N LYS A 285 -37.59 -32.94 -16.48
CA LYS A 285 -37.05 -34.17 -15.91
C LYS A 285 -37.27 -35.37 -16.83
N LYS A 286 -38.50 -35.55 -17.31
CA LYS A 286 -38.84 -36.65 -18.23
C LYS A 286 -38.01 -36.57 -19.53
N THR A 287 -37.76 -35.36 -20.04
CA THR A 287 -36.89 -35.16 -21.20
C THR A 287 -35.45 -35.58 -20.87
N ALA A 288 -34.88 -35.12 -19.74
CA ALA A 288 -33.54 -35.52 -19.33
C ALA A 288 -33.38 -37.01 -19.13
N ASP A 289 -34.34 -37.66 -18.44
CA ASP A 289 -34.35 -39.11 -18.24
C ASP A 289 -34.45 -39.90 -19.57
N SER A 290 -35.21 -39.37 -20.54
CA SER A 290 -35.35 -40.00 -21.87
C SER A 290 -34.05 -39.90 -22.67
N ILE A 291 -33.39 -38.75 -22.63
CA ILE A 291 -32.07 -38.54 -23.27
C ILE A 291 -31.01 -39.44 -22.62
N ALA A 292 -30.97 -39.50 -21.28
CA ALA A 292 -30.00 -40.30 -20.55
C ALA A 292 -30.06 -41.80 -20.92
N LYS A 293 -31.26 -42.35 -21.23
CA LYS A 293 -31.45 -43.73 -21.61
C LYS A 293 -30.88 -44.12 -22.97
N VAL A 294 -30.79 -43.17 -23.90
CA VAL A 294 -30.31 -43.40 -25.27
C VAL A 294 -28.88 -42.94 -25.51
N LEU A 295 -28.29 -42.29 -24.51
CA LEU A 295 -26.89 -41.80 -24.58
C LEU A 295 -25.90 -42.97 -24.56
N ASN A 296 -24.91 -42.86 -25.43
CA ASN A 296 -23.76 -43.76 -25.48
C ASN A 296 -22.52 -42.97 -25.95
N LYS A 297 -21.35 -43.63 -25.94
CA LYS A 297 -20.07 -42.96 -26.29
C LYS A 297 -20.04 -42.39 -27.70
N THR A 298 -20.79 -42.94 -28.64
CA THR A 298 -20.74 -42.55 -30.06
C THR A 298 -21.71 -41.43 -30.40
N ASN A 299 -22.82 -41.30 -29.68
CA ASN A 299 -23.83 -40.27 -29.95
C ASN A 299 -23.76 -39.04 -29.01
N TRP A 300 -22.90 -39.06 -27.98
CA TRP A 300 -22.86 -38.04 -26.94
C TRP A 300 -22.71 -36.63 -27.50
N ASP A 301 -21.71 -36.40 -28.34
CA ASP A 301 -21.39 -35.04 -28.87
C ASP A 301 -22.54 -34.49 -29.73
N ALA A 302 -23.15 -35.33 -30.54
CA ALA A 302 -24.32 -34.96 -31.34
C ALA A 302 -25.52 -34.63 -30.46
N MET A 303 -25.74 -35.39 -29.39
CA MET A 303 -26.83 -35.18 -28.44
C MET A 303 -26.56 -33.91 -27.57
N ALA A 304 -25.33 -33.69 -27.15
CA ALA A 304 -24.94 -32.46 -26.44
C ALA A 304 -25.18 -31.22 -27.30
N LYS A 305 -24.72 -31.25 -28.54
CA LYS A 305 -24.94 -30.17 -29.51
C LYS A 305 -26.42 -29.91 -29.79
N LYS A 306 -27.23 -30.96 -29.82
CA LYS A 306 -28.67 -30.85 -30.14
C LYS A 306 -29.50 -30.39 -28.94
N TYR A 307 -29.24 -30.92 -27.75
CA TYR A 307 -30.14 -30.79 -26.60
C TYR A 307 -29.59 -29.97 -25.46
N SER A 308 -28.24 -29.78 -25.35
CA SER A 308 -27.69 -29.03 -24.25
C SER A 308 -28.02 -27.53 -24.34
N GLU A 309 -28.54 -27.02 -23.26
CA GLU A 309 -28.80 -25.58 -23.07
C GLU A 309 -27.65 -24.89 -22.29
N ASP A 310 -26.50 -25.60 -22.07
CA ASP A 310 -25.31 -25.01 -21.47
C ASP A 310 -24.43 -24.32 -22.52
N PRO A 311 -24.33 -22.96 -22.51
CA PRO A 311 -23.55 -22.23 -23.51
C PRO A 311 -22.04 -22.41 -23.38
N GLY A 312 -21.56 -22.88 -22.20
CA GLY A 312 -20.13 -23.01 -21.92
C GLY A 312 -19.48 -24.28 -22.48
N SER A 313 -20.27 -25.35 -22.64
CA SER A 313 -19.75 -26.67 -23.02
C SER A 313 -20.48 -27.32 -24.19
N LYS A 314 -21.66 -26.84 -24.58
CA LYS A 314 -22.50 -27.42 -25.63
C LYS A 314 -21.73 -27.77 -26.92
N ASP A 315 -20.95 -26.82 -27.44
CA ASP A 315 -20.20 -26.95 -28.69
C ASP A 315 -18.93 -27.82 -28.57
N LYS A 316 -18.60 -28.19 -27.33
CA LYS A 316 -17.47 -29.07 -26.98
C LYS A 316 -17.94 -30.44 -26.51
N GLY A 317 -19.13 -30.91 -26.94
CA GLY A 317 -19.71 -32.15 -26.51
C GLY A 317 -20.09 -32.18 -25.01
N GLY A 318 -20.30 -31.02 -24.40
CA GLY A 318 -20.59 -30.90 -22.97
C GLY A 318 -19.40 -31.10 -22.04
N LEU A 319 -18.16 -31.09 -22.56
CA LEU A 319 -16.94 -31.45 -21.85
C LEU A 319 -16.47 -30.33 -20.91
N TYR A 320 -16.15 -30.69 -19.68
CA TYR A 320 -15.39 -29.95 -18.69
C TYR A 320 -14.18 -30.78 -18.25
N GLU A 321 -13.00 -30.16 -18.31
CA GLU A 321 -11.71 -30.77 -17.94
C GLU A 321 -11.08 -29.99 -16.78
N ASP A 322 -10.28 -30.65 -15.96
CA ASP A 322 -9.49 -30.08 -14.85
C ASP A 322 -10.27 -29.17 -13.91
N PHE A 323 -11.55 -29.49 -13.69
CA PHE A 323 -12.34 -28.75 -12.71
C PHE A 323 -12.31 -29.46 -11.34
N LEU A 324 -12.65 -28.67 -10.33
CA LEU A 324 -12.73 -29.14 -8.96
C LEU A 324 -14.18 -29.26 -8.54
N GLU A 325 -14.47 -30.12 -7.57
CA GLU A 325 -15.82 -30.26 -7.02
C GLU A 325 -16.46 -28.91 -6.69
N GLY A 326 -15.72 -28.02 -6.02
CA GLY A 326 -16.18 -26.70 -5.64
C GLY A 326 -16.22 -25.65 -6.77
N ASP A 327 -15.75 -25.97 -7.98
CA ASP A 327 -15.88 -25.08 -9.15
C ASP A 327 -17.27 -25.15 -9.78
N MET A 328 -18.03 -26.22 -9.46
CA MET A 328 -19.36 -26.44 -9.94
C MET A 328 -20.41 -26.25 -8.84
N VAL A 329 -21.67 -26.15 -9.22
CA VAL A 329 -22.76 -26.17 -8.24
C VAL A 329 -22.72 -27.48 -7.46
N LYS A 330 -23.14 -27.44 -6.20
CA LYS A 330 -22.96 -28.50 -5.19
C LYS A 330 -23.38 -29.87 -5.68
N GLU A 331 -24.57 -29.98 -6.26
CA GLU A 331 -25.15 -31.22 -6.70
C GLU A 331 -24.38 -31.81 -7.90
N PHE A 332 -23.92 -30.95 -8.83
CA PHE A 332 -23.12 -31.37 -9.98
C PHE A 332 -21.71 -31.80 -9.54
N GLY A 333 -21.03 -30.97 -8.77
CA GLY A 333 -19.68 -31.29 -8.27
C GLY A 333 -19.66 -32.53 -7.40
N GLY A 334 -20.60 -32.66 -6.47
CA GLY A 334 -20.74 -33.82 -5.60
C GLY A 334 -21.03 -35.12 -6.37
N TYR A 335 -21.87 -35.07 -7.41
CA TYR A 335 -22.04 -36.19 -8.29
C TYR A 335 -20.75 -36.60 -9.01
N CYS A 336 -20.05 -35.60 -9.58
CA CYS A 336 -18.78 -35.86 -10.26
C CYS A 336 -17.70 -36.43 -9.32
N ALA A 337 -17.70 -36.03 -8.05
CA ALA A 337 -16.76 -36.56 -7.07
C ALA A 337 -17.01 -38.00 -6.65
N THR A 338 -18.27 -38.46 -6.66
CA THR A 338 -18.65 -39.73 -6.03
C THR A 338 -19.20 -40.81 -6.99
N ALA A 339 -19.84 -40.41 -8.11
CA ALA A 339 -20.47 -41.34 -9.03
C ALA A 339 -19.44 -42.25 -9.74
N PRO A 340 -19.79 -43.49 -10.11
CA PRO A 340 -18.89 -44.36 -10.86
C PRO A 340 -18.47 -43.75 -12.20
N ILE A 341 -17.18 -43.84 -12.54
CA ILE A 341 -16.63 -43.37 -13.82
C ILE A 341 -17.31 -44.11 -14.97
N GLY A 342 -17.70 -43.40 -16.02
CA GLY A 342 -18.39 -43.94 -17.20
C GLY A 342 -19.88 -44.19 -17.01
N LYS A 343 -20.45 -43.95 -15.81
CA LYS A 343 -21.89 -44.10 -15.57
C LYS A 343 -22.60 -42.78 -15.80
N VAL A 344 -23.62 -42.78 -16.65
CA VAL A 344 -24.50 -41.63 -16.87
C VAL A 344 -25.54 -41.53 -15.76
N GLY A 345 -25.69 -40.32 -15.20
CA GLY A 345 -26.72 -40.00 -14.22
C GLY A 345 -27.38 -38.66 -14.48
N VAL A 346 -28.57 -38.46 -13.91
CA VAL A 346 -29.34 -37.24 -14.03
C VAL A 346 -29.36 -36.53 -12.66
N VAL A 347 -28.84 -35.31 -12.61
CA VAL A 347 -28.71 -34.51 -11.40
C VAL A 347 -29.53 -33.22 -11.54
N LYS A 348 -30.32 -32.88 -10.54
CA LYS A 348 -31.08 -31.63 -10.48
C LYS A 348 -30.23 -30.55 -9.82
N THR A 349 -30.18 -29.39 -10.43
CA THR A 349 -29.60 -28.15 -9.85
C THR A 349 -30.59 -27.00 -10.02
N ASP A 350 -30.23 -25.81 -9.58
CA ASP A 350 -31.00 -24.57 -9.79
C ASP A 350 -31.10 -24.20 -11.29
N PHE A 351 -30.17 -24.64 -12.12
CA PHE A 351 -30.18 -24.40 -13.58
C PHE A 351 -31.11 -25.35 -14.34
N GLY A 352 -31.39 -26.52 -13.77
CA GLY A 352 -32.19 -27.56 -14.41
C GLY A 352 -31.67 -28.97 -14.14
N PHE A 353 -31.87 -29.85 -15.12
CA PHE A 353 -31.42 -31.23 -15.04
C PHE A 353 -30.15 -31.42 -15.87
N HIS A 354 -29.09 -31.85 -15.23
CA HIS A 354 -27.82 -32.19 -15.87
C HIS A 354 -27.73 -33.69 -16.05
N ILE A 355 -27.53 -34.12 -17.28
CA ILE A 355 -27.20 -35.53 -17.61
C ILE A 355 -25.68 -35.58 -17.62
N ILE A 356 -25.07 -36.28 -16.68
CA ILE A 356 -23.62 -36.20 -16.42
C ILE A 356 -23.01 -37.61 -16.61
N GLU A 357 -21.86 -37.65 -17.28
CA GLU A 357 -20.94 -38.79 -17.27
C GLU A 357 -19.58 -38.32 -16.74
N VAL A 358 -19.11 -38.95 -15.67
CA VAL A 358 -17.76 -38.72 -15.14
C VAL A 358 -16.77 -39.52 -15.98
N LEU A 359 -15.79 -38.83 -16.56
CA LEU A 359 -14.80 -39.45 -17.43
C LEU A 359 -13.53 -39.83 -16.69
N GLU A 360 -13.09 -38.95 -15.76
CA GLU A 360 -11.83 -39.15 -15.04
C GLU A 360 -11.85 -38.45 -13.68
N ARG A 361 -11.10 -39.00 -12.73
CA ARG A 361 -10.78 -38.38 -11.44
C ARG A 361 -9.28 -38.43 -11.20
N GLY A 362 -8.72 -37.35 -10.76
CA GLY A 362 -7.32 -37.27 -10.34
C GLY A 362 -7.01 -38.22 -9.18
N THR A 363 -5.80 -38.71 -9.14
CA THR A 363 -5.34 -39.67 -8.13
C THR A 363 -5.03 -39.06 -6.79
N SER A 364 -4.67 -37.75 -6.74
CA SER A 364 -4.44 -37.00 -5.50
C SER A 364 -5.75 -36.78 -4.75
N LYS A 365 -5.70 -36.92 -3.43
CA LYS A 365 -6.86 -36.72 -2.56
C LYS A 365 -6.70 -35.42 -1.76
N PHE A 366 -7.75 -34.63 -1.68
CA PHE A 366 -7.84 -33.48 -0.80
C PHE A 366 -8.71 -33.81 0.40
N PRO A 367 -8.31 -33.39 1.62
CA PRO A 367 -9.08 -33.66 2.81
C PRO A 367 -10.36 -32.84 2.86
N LEU A 368 -11.40 -33.43 3.42
CA LEU A 368 -12.59 -32.75 3.92
C LEU A 368 -12.41 -32.60 5.42
N LEU A 369 -12.56 -31.38 5.95
CA LEU A 369 -12.25 -31.10 7.34
C LEU A 369 -13.46 -30.57 8.12
N ALA A 370 -13.59 -31.06 9.34
CA ALA A 370 -14.35 -30.42 10.40
C ALA A 370 -13.39 -29.62 11.28
N SER A 371 -13.59 -28.32 11.43
CA SER A 371 -12.62 -27.46 12.10
C SER A 371 -13.24 -26.59 13.17
N ILE A 372 -12.60 -26.59 14.36
CA ILE A 372 -12.90 -25.71 15.48
C ILE A 372 -11.89 -24.58 15.44
N SER A 373 -12.36 -23.34 15.43
CA SER A 373 -11.51 -22.15 15.54
C SER A 373 -11.83 -21.37 16.80
N VAL A 374 -10.79 -21.02 17.55
CA VAL A 374 -10.88 -20.24 18.79
C VAL A 374 -9.87 -19.11 18.75
N THR A 375 -10.31 -17.89 19.02
CA THR A 375 -9.41 -16.74 19.08
C THR A 375 -8.64 -16.75 20.40
N PHE A 376 -7.32 -16.60 20.32
CA PHE A 376 -6.47 -16.40 21.49
C PHE A 376 -6.43 -14.91 21.84
N LYS A 377 -7.22 -14.50 22.82
CA LYS A 377 -7.33 -13.11 23.29
C LYS A 377 -6.76 -12.95 24.69
N PRO A 378 -6.23 -11.76 25.02
CA PRO A 378 -5.93 -11.40 26.40
C PRO A 378 -7.20 -11.46 27.25
N SER A 379 -7.07 -11.90 28.51
CA SER A 379 -8.14 -11.80 29.51
C SER A 379 -8.39 -10.34 29.90
N ASP A 380 -9.57 -10.07 30.45
CA ASP A 380 -9.91 -8.74 30.98
C ASP A 380 -8.92 -8.30 32.08
N GLU A 381 -8.43 -9.24 32.89
CA GLU A 381 -7.39 -8.98 33.87
C GLU A 381 -6.07 -8.55 33.22
N THR A 382 -5.64 -9.23 32.15
CA THR A 382 -4.43 -8.85 31.40
C THR A 382 -4.60 -7.46 30.79
N VAL A 383 -5.76 -7.16 30.22
CA VAL A 383 -6.06 -5.84 29.63
C VAL A 383 -6.01 -4.75 30.71
N ALA A 384 -6.64 -4.97 31.86
CA ALA A 384 -6.64 -4.01 32.97
C ALA A 384 -5.24 -3.78 33.59
N ASN A 385 -4.44 -4.83 33.69
CA ASN A 385 -3.05 -4.73 34.17
C ASN A 385 -2.20 -3.91 33.21
N MET A 386 -2.35 -4.12 31.88
CA MET A 386 -1.64 -3.34 30.89
C MET A 386 -2.10 -1.87 30.85
N GLU A 387 -3.39 -1.62 31.00
CA GLU A 387 -3.92 -0.25 31.09
C GLU A 387 -3.33 0.47 32.32
N SER A 388 -3.24 -0.21 33.46
CA SER A 388 -2.63 0.32 34.65
C SER A 388 -1.13 0.63 34.47
N GLU A 389 -0.39 -0.26 33.80
CA GLU A 389 1.01 -0.03 33.45
C GLU A 389 1.19 1.21 32.57
N VAL A 390 0.39 1.33 31.51
CA VAL A 390 0.43 2.46 30.57
C VAL A 390 0.04 3.77 31.26
N ASN A 391 -0.96 3.75 32.14
CA ASN A 391 -1.30 4.88 33.01
C ASN A 391 -0.13 5.28 33.92
N GLY A 392 0.60 4.31 34.47
CA GLY A 392 1.80 4.57 35.27
C GLY A 392 2.90 5.28 34.48
N ILE A 393 3.05 4.96 33.19
CA ILE A 393 3.98 5.67 32.28
C ILE A 393 3.47 7.09 32.01
N LEU A 394 2.19 7.25 31.70
CA LEU A 394 1.58 8.57 31.46
C LEU A 394 1.76 9.51 32.66
N MET A 395 1.49 9.04 33.85
CA MET A 395 1.70 9.81 35.09
C MET A 395 3.17 10.22 35.31
N LYS A 396 4.13 9.36 34.93
CA LYS A 396 5.55 9.70 35.01
C LYS A 396 5.93 10.76 33.96
N LEU A 397 5.38 10.67 32.76
CA LEU A 397 5.54 11.65 31.71
C LEU A 397 4.98 13.00 32.17
N ASP A 398 3.73 13.04 32.59
CA ASP A 398 3.06 14.26 33.04
C ASP A 398 3.84 14.96 34.16
N ARG A 399 4.19 14.26 35.22
CA ARG A 399 4.94 14.80 36.34
C ARG A 399 6.29 15.41 35.98
N LYS A 400 6.95 14.92 34.92
CA LYS A 400 8.27 15.39 34.52
C LYS A 400 8.17 16.49 33.48
N ILE A 401 7.27 16.36 32.53
CA ILE A 401 7.10 17.29 31.40
C ILE A 401 6.40 18.57 31.84
N SER A 402 5.43 18.49 32.76
CA SER A 402 4.75 19.68 33.31
C SER A 402 5.68 20.63 34.09
N LYS A 403 6.82 20.12 34.61
CA LYS A 403 7.83 20.92 35.36
C LYS A 403 8.94 21.49 34.46
N GLU A 404 9.00 21.10 33.21
CA GLU A 404 9.99 21.58 32.26
C GLU A 404 9.38 22.72 31.43
N GLU A 405 10.10 23.80 31.26
CA GLU A 405 9.65 24.95 30.45
C GLU A 405 10.14 24.85 29.01
N ASP A 406 11.34 24.30 28.81
CA ASP A 406 11.99 24.19 27.52
C ASP A 406 11.33 23.11 26.64
N ALA A 407 10.80 23.51 25.49
CA ALA A 407 10.09 22.64 24.56
C ALA A 407 10.94 21.46 24.05
N PHE A 408 12.23 21.70 23.80
CA PHE A 408 13.16 20.67 23.34
C PHE A 408 13.44 19.64 24.42
N LYS A 409 13.62 20.10 25.67
CA LYS A 409 13.80 19.20 26.82
C LYS A 409 12.55 18.39 27.12
N LYS A 410 11.34 18.97 26.97
CA LYS A 410 10.07 18.21 27.06
C LYS A 410 10.07 17.03 26.11
N ALA A 411 10.43 17.26 24.83
CA ALA A 411 10.50 16.22 23.82
C ALA A 411 11.55 15.13 24.15
N ALA A 412 12.72 15.54 24.64
CA ALA A 412 13.79 14.63 25.06
C ALA A 412 13.43 13.81 26.32
N LEU A 413 12.70 14.41 27.27
CA LEU A 413 12.17 13.71 28.43
C LEU A 413 11.16 12.64 28.04
N PHE A 414 10.27 12.93 27.10
CA PHE A 414 9.34 11.96 26.56
C PHE A 414 10.10 10.74 26.00
N ASP A 415 11.06 10.97 25.10
CA ASP A 415 11.86 9.89 24.51
C ASP A 415 12.59 9.07 25.59
N THR A 416 13.20 9.75 26.56
CA THR A 416 13.96 9.08 27.62
C THR A 416 13.07 8.18 28.48
N ILE A 417 11.88 8.65 28.88
CA ILE A 417 10.97 7.89 29.76
C ILE A 417 10.37 6.71 29.00
N VAL A 418 9.95 6.93 27.74
CA VAL A 418 9.37 5.89 26.89
C VAL A 418 10.38 4.79 26.56
N THR A 419 11.62 5.17 26.20
CA THR A 419 12.69 4.21 25.90
C THR A 419 13.10 3.42 27.15
N ARG A 420 13.15 4.05 28.32
CA ARG A 420 13.40 3.33 29.60
C ARG A 420 12.29 2.35 29.97
N ALA A 421 11.09 2.57 29.47
CA ALA A 421 9.96 1.65 29.59
C ALA A 421 9.96 0.55 28.50
N ASN A 422 11.02 0.46 27.69
CA ASN A 422 11.18 -0.47 26.56
C ASN A 422 10.18 -0.27 25.42
N TYR A 423 9.70 0.95 25.22
CA TYR A 423 8.87 1.30 24.08
C TYR A 423 9.62 2.24 23.11
N ALA A 424 9.22 2.23 21.83
CA ALA A 424 9.81 3.07 20.79
C ALA A 424 8.92 4.30 20.53
N PRO A 425 9.41 5.52 20.81
CA PRO A 425 8.68 6.73 20.45
C PRO A 425 8.74 6.94 18.94
N ARG A 426 7.64 7.43 18.36
CA ARG A 426 7.56 7.87 16.97
C ARG A 426 6.98 9.27 16.90
N VAL A 427 7.26 9.99 15.81
CA VAL A 427 6.73 11.33 15.56
C VAL A 427 5.85 11.29 14.32
N ILE A 428 4.71 11.94 14.40
CA ILE A 428 3.89 12.26 13.24
C ILE A 428 3.76 13.78 13.13
N GLN A 429 3.78 14.29 11.91
CA GLN A 429 3.47 15.68 11.61
C GLN A 429 2.03 15.79 11.12
N ILE A 430 1.26 16.68 11.73
CA ILE A 430 -0.14 16.94 11.40
C ILE A 430 -0.21 18.37 10.85
N GLU A 431 -0.62 18.52 9.59
CA GLU A 431 -0.83 19.83 8.97
C GLU A 431 -2.16 20.43 9.41
N ASP A 432 -2.18 21.71 9.82
CA ASP A 432 -3.38 22.37 10.33
C ASP A 432 -4.50 22.47 9.28
N LYS A 433 -4.17 22.69 8.00
CA LYS A 433 -5.14 22.83 6.91
C LYS A 433 -5.75 21.51 6.43
N ALA A 434 -5.14 20.38 6.75
CA ALA A 434 -5.59 19.05 6.35
C ALA A 434 -5.10 18.01 7.35
N PRO A 435 -5.64 17.98 8.57
CA PRO A 435 -5.12 17.13 9.63
C PRO A 435 -5.34 15.65 9.28
N LYS A 436 -4.28 14.99 8.85
CA LYS A 436 -4.23 13.54 8.60
C LYS A 436 -3.32 12.89 9.61
N VAL A 437 -3.87 11.92 10.33
CA VAL A 437 -3.13 11.14 11.30
C VAL A 437 -3.13 9.69 10.85
N PHE A 438 -1.93 9.16 10.62
CA PHE A 438 -1.73 7.78 10.19
C PHE A 438 -1.32 6.86 11.36
N GLY A 439 -1.52 5.56 11.18
CA GLY A 439 -1.08 4.54 12.14
C GLY A 439 -2.11 4.21 13.22
N PHE A 440 -3.36 4.62 13.04
CA PHE A 440 -4.50 4.25 13.89
C PHE A 440 -5.41 3.25 13.16
N THR A 441 -5.93 2.31 13.93
CA THR A 441 -6.88 1.30 13.43
C THR A 441 -8.31 1.78 13.55
N THR A 442 -8.60 2.60 14.57
CA THR A 442 -9.94 3.13 14.83
C THR A 442 -10.00 4.64 14.61
N THR A 443 -11.13 5.12 14.11
CA THR A 443 -11.39 6.56 13.96
C THR A 443 -11.40 7.26 15.31
N MET A 444 -11.99 6.63 16.33
CA MET A 444 -12.05 7.19 17.69
C MET A 444 -10.66 7.47 18.28
N ALA A 445 -9.71 6.54 18.13
CA ALA A 445 -8.35 6.74 18.64
C ALA A 445 -7.63 7.88 17.91
N ARG A 446 -7.79 7.94 16.58
CA ARG A 446 -7.28 9.04 15.76
C ARG A 446 -7.85 10.39 16.21
N ASP A 447 -9.16 10.46 16.39
CA ASP A 447 -9.88 11.69 16.68
C ASP A 447 -9.50 12.24 18.06
N ARG A 448 -9.27 11.38 19.05
CA ARG A 448 -8.74 11.79 20.36
C ARG A 448 -7.34 12.40 20.32
N VAL A 449 -6.49 11.93 19.42
CA VAL A 449 -5.17 12.54 19.22
C VAL A 449 -5.34 13.92 18.55
N LEU A 450 -6.28 14.06 17.60
CA LEU A 450 -6.58 15.35 16.98
C LEU A 450 -7.18 16.33 17.99
N GLU A 451 -8.13 15.91 18.83
CA GLU A 451 -8.70 16.72 19.93
C GLU A 451 -7.60 17.26 20.83
N MET A 452 -6.70 16.39 21.30
CA MET A 452 -5.56 16.80 22.13
C MET A 452 -4.63 17.77 21.39
N ALA A 453 -4.33 17.49 20.10
CA ALA A 453 -3.40 18.28 19.33
C ALA A 453 -3.95 19.67 18.97
N TYR A 454 -5.27 19.86 18.87
CA TYR A 454 -5.93 21.09 18.46
C TYR A 454 -6.84 21.68 19.54
N ALA A 455 -6.69 21.28 20.80
CA ALA A 455 -7.33 21.97 21.92
C ALA A 455 -6.92 23.47 21.94
N GLU A 456 -7.82 24.34 22.38
CA GLU A 456 -7.64 25.80 22.35
C GLU A 456 -6.40 26.27 23.12
N ASP A 457 -6.09 25.59 24.22
CA ASP A 457 -4.95 25.85 25.10
C ASP A 457 -3.74 24.92 24.82
N ALA A 458 -3.76 24.18 23.70
CA ALA A 458 -2.73 23.22 23.39
C ALA A 458 -1.36 23.87 23.14
N THR A 459 -0.38 23.45 23.91
CA THR A 459 1.02 23.91 23.85
C THR A 459 1.98 22.72 23.71
N VAL A 460 3.27 23.01 23.49
CA VAL A 460 4.28 21.93 23.51
C VAL A 460 4.33 21.29 24.88
N GLY A 461 4.16 19.99 24.93
CA GLY A 461 4.04 19.21 26.16
C GLY A 461 2.61 18.80 26.52
N THR A 462 1.58 19.36 25.87
CA THR A 462 0.20 18.86 26.01
C THR A 462 0.13 17.40 25.60
N MET A 463 -0.46 16.58 26.47
CA MET A 463 -0.53 15.12 26.29
C MET A 463 -1.97 14.61 26.34
N THR A 464 -2.17 13.38 25.90
CA THR A 464 -3.44 12.67 26.11
C THR A 464 -3.71 12.52 27.61
N LEU A 465 -4.95 12.77 28.04
CA LEU A 465 -5.36 12.72 29.45
C LEU A 465 -5.39 11.29 30.02
N SER A 466 -5.59 10.32 29.14
CA SER A 466 -5.58 8.88 29.47
C SER A 466 -5.02 8.09 28.30
N PRO A 467 -4.58 6.84 28.49
CA PRO A 467 -4.23 5.96 27.38
C PRO A 467 -5.39 5.81 26.40
N ILE A 468 -5.11 6.05 25.12
CA ILE A 468 -6.10 5.91 24.06
C ILE A 468 -6.15 4.45 23.61
N ARG A 469 -7.30 3.79 23.71
CA ARG A 469 -7.49 2.45 23.18
C ARG A 469 -7.65 2.46 21.67
N ASP A 470 -6.79 1.75 20.94
CA ASP A 470 -6.87 1.55 19.49
C ASP A 470 -6.84 0.06 19.15
N LYS A 471 -8.01 -0.59 19.21
CA LYS A 471 -8.18 -2.04 19.06
C LYS A 471 -7.35 -2.84 20.08
N GLU A 472 -6.20 -3.34 19.65
CA GLU A 472 -5.31 -4.22 20.40
C GLU A 472 -4.06 -3.51 20.91
N LYS A 473 -4.11 -2.19 21.01
CA LYS A 473 -3.02 -1.39 21.57
C LYS A 473 -3.54 -0.19 22.34
N TYR A 474 -2.72 0.29 23.26
CA TYR A 474 -2.85 1.61 23.86
C TYR A 474 -1.88 2.58 23.21
N VAL A 475 -2.28 3.84 23.07
CA VAL A 475 -1.47 4.93 22.52
C VAL A 475 -1.43 6.07 23.53
N ILE A 476 -0.23 6.61 23.78
CA ILE A 476 -0.04 7.89 24.46
C ILE A 476 0.61 8.84 23.47
N ALA A 477 0.11 10.05 23.41
CA ALA A 477 0.58 11.09 22.50
C ALA A 477 0.85 12.41 23.23
N MET A 478 1.81 13.19 22.71
CA MET A 478 2.23 14.49 23.23
C MET A 478 2.58 15.43 22.08
N ILE A 479 2.17 16.69 22.13
CA ILE A 479 2.66 17.73 21.22
C ILE A 479 4.13 17.99 21.50
N SER A 480 4.99 17.74 20.53
CA SER A 480 6.45 17.96 20.66
C SER A 480 6.95 19.22 19.96
N ALA A 481 6.22 19.72 18.97
CA ALA A 481 6.49 21.02 18.35
C ALA A 481 5.22 21.61 17.74
N ILE A 482 5.11 22.92 17.75
CA ILE A 482 4.11 23.70 17.01
C ILE A 482 4.86 24.53 15.98
N ARG A 483 4.47 24.45 14.71
CA ARG A 483 5.13 25.11 13.59
C ARG A 483 4.17 26.06 12.91
N PRO A 484 4.17 27.35 13.25
CA PRO A 484 3.37 28.35 12.54
C PRO A 484 3.82 28.50 11.08
N GLU A 485 2.90 28.91 10.20
CA GLU A 485 3.22 29.24 8.81
C GLU A 485 4.12 30.49 8.77
N GLY A 486 5.12 30.51 7.89
CA GLY A 486 6.06 31.63 7.75
C GLY A 486 7.43 31.34 8.35
N GLU A 487 7.97 32.29 9.10
CA GLU A 487 9.28 32.11 9.76
C GLU A 487 9.20 31.02 10.84
N PRO A 488 10.18 30.09 10.88
CA PRO A 488 10.15 29.01 11.87
C PRO A 488 10.44 29.56 13.27
N LEU A 489 9.87 28.96 14.29
CA LEU A 489 10.27 29.25 15.67
C LEU A 489 11.69 28.73 15.93
N PHE A 490 12.46 29.47 16.75
CA PHE A 490 13.85 29.13 17.06
C PHE A 490 14.02 27.70 17.56
N GLU A 491 13.17 27.27 18.49
CA GLU A 491 13.17 25.93 19.05
C GLU A 491 12.97 24.82 18.01
N ASN A 492 12.25 25.11 16.92
CA ASN A 492 12.01 24.13 15.86
C ASN A 492 13.21 23.93 14.93
N VAL A 493 14.08 24.91 14.82
CA VAL A 493 15.24 24.91 13.89
C VAL A 493 16.58 25.00 14.60
N ARG A 494 16.60 25.14 15.92
CA ARG A 494 17.82 25.32 16.72
C ARG A 494 18.92 24.31 16.40
N ALA A 495 18.58 23.02 16.40
CA ALA A 495 19.55 21.96 16.13
C ALA A 495 20.07 21.98 14.68
N GLN A 496 19.27 22.46 13.74
CA GLN A 496 19.70 22.67 12.36
C GLN A 496 20.62 23.87 12.26
N MET A 497 20.25 25.00 12.88
CA MET A 497 21.05 26.23 12.93
C MET A 497 22.41 25.99 13.59
N GLU A 498 22.46 25.23 14.67
CA GLU A 498 23.71 24.83 15.33
C GLU A 498 24.64 24.06 14.38
N ARG A 499 24.13 23.04 13.69
CA ARG A 499 24.91 22.27 12.71
C ARG A 499 25.43 23.14 11.57
N GLU A 500 24.59 24.00 11.02
CA GLU A 500 24.98 24.88 9.92
C GLU A 500 26.01 25.94 10.38
N LEU A 501 25.86 26.49 11.58
CA LEU A 501 26.82 27.39 12.17
C LEU A 501 28.19 26.73 12.43
N ILE A 502 28.19 25.48 12.89
CA ILE A 502 29.40 24.66 13.02
C ILE A 502 30.07 24.49 11.63
N GLN A 503 29.31 24.18 10.60
CA GLN A 503 29.84 24.07 9.22
C GLN A 503 30.38 25.42 8.73
N GLU A 504 29.72 26.55 9.00
CA GLU A 504 30.22 27.88 8.68
C GLU A 504 31.57 28.14 9.35
N LYS A 505 31.71 27.83 10.62
CA LYS A 505 32.99 28.01 11.35
C LYS A 505 34.08 27.12 10.79
N LYS A 506 33.76 25.85 10.44
CA LYS A 506 34.72 24.93 9.77
C LYS A 506 35.13 25.49 8.40
N ALA A 507 34.15 25.92 7.59
CA ALA A 507 34.41 26.53 6.29
C ALA A 507 35.34 27.71 6.39
N LYS A 508 35.05 28.69 7.27
CA LYS A 508 35.87 29.86 7.50
C LYS A 508 37.30 29.53 7.93
N ARG A 509 37.45 28.53 8.82
CA ARG A 509 38.77 28.01 9.24
C ARG A 509 39.55 27.43 8.06
N PHE A 510 38.92 26.58 7.24
CA PHE A 510 39.55 25.96 6.07
C PHE A 510 39.87 26.99 4.99
N MET A 511 38.97 27.93 4.72
CA MET A 511 39.21 29.02 3.75
C MET A 511 40.47 29.80 4.12
N ASN A 512 40.61 30.20 5.38
CA ASN A 512 41.79 30.90 5.87
C ASN A 512 43.08 30.08 5.73
N GLN A 513 43.03 28.77 5.99
CA GLN A 513 44.17 27.87 5.89
C GLN A 513 44.58 27.58 4.45
N MET A 514 43.68 27.65 3.49
CA MET A 514 43.90 27.35 2.06
C MET A 514 44.17 28.61 1.24
N ALA A 515 43.86 29.80 1.76
CA ALA A 515 44.02 31.06 1.06
C ALA A 515 45.46 31.26 0.52
N GLY A 516 45.56 31.69 -0.74
CA GLY A 516 46.82 31.98 -1.41
C GLY A 516 47.70 30.76 -1.77
N LYS A 517 47.31 29.53 -1.39
CA LYS A 517 48.12 28.32 -1.60
C LYS A 517 47.85 27.65 -2.95
N SER A 518 48.88 27.04 -3.55
CA SER A 518 48.71 26.18 -4.72
C SER A 518 48.06 24.86 -4.33
N LEU A 519 47.50 24.13 -5.31
CA LEU A 519 46.90 22.79 -5.09
C LEU A 519 47.92 21.84 -4.46
N GLN A 520 49.19 21.87 -4.95
CA GLN A 520 50.25 21.03 -4.43
C GLN A 520 50.64 21.40 -2.98
N ALA A 521 50.64 22.69 -2.65
CA ALA A 521 50.91 23.15 -1.29
C ALA A 521 49.79 22.74 -0.32
N ILE A 522 48.51 22.79 -0.77
CA ILE A 522 47.37 22.30 -0.01
C ILE A 522 47.47 20.79 0.18
N SER A 523 47.73 20.06 -0.91
CA SER A 523 47.87 18.60 -0.90
C SER A 523 48.95 18.16 0.10
N LYS A 524 50.14 18.74 0.02
CA LYS A 524 51.25 18.42 0.92
C LYS A 524 50.97 18.77 2.38
N ARG A 525 50.37 19.94 2.62
CA ARG A 525 50.13 20.44 3.98
C ARG A 525 49.04 19.68 4.73
N PHE A 526 48.01 19.23 4.03
CA PHE A 526 46.83 18.63 4.63
C PHE A 526 46.64 17.16 4.28
N ASN A 527 47.61 16.56 3.59
CA ASN A 527 47.57 15.18 3.13
C ASN A 527 46.28 14.86 2.37
N THR A 528 45.84 15.79 1.50
CA THR A 528 44.66 15.63 0.65
C THR A 528 45.08 15.50 -0.81
N PRO A 529 44.56 14.53 -1.59
CA PRO A 529 44.99 14.39 -2.99
C PRO A 529 44.50 15.58 -3.84
N VAL A 530 45.28 15.89 -4.89
CA VAL A 530 44.77 16.71 -6.00
C VAL A 530 44.06 15.77 -6.96
N ILE A 531 42.79 16.04 -7.22
CA ILE A 531 41.90 15.18 -8.00
C ILE A 531 41.53 15.91 -9.29
N ASP A 532 41.56 15.16 -10.40
CA ASP A 532 41.07 15.65 -11.69
C ASP A 532 39.63 15.20 -11.91
N ALA A 533 38.79 16.08 -12.44
CA ALA A 533 37.40 15.80 -12.78
C ALA A 533 36.97 16.54 -14.05
N GLU A 534 36.03 15.97 -14.77
CA GLU A 534 35.27 16.65 -15.81
C GLU A 534 33.91 17.05 -15.26
N VAL A 535 33.48 18.27 -15.50
CA VAL A 535 32.22 18.82 -14.98
C VAL A 535 31.46 19.54 -16.07
N THR A 536 30.13 19.53 -15.96
CA THR A 536 29.19 20.30 -16.80
C THR A 536 28.31 21.16 -15.90
N PHE A 537 27.71 22.21 -16.46
CA PHE A 537 26.81 23.07 -15.70
C PHE A 537 25.49 22.35 -15.36
N GLY A 538 24.96 21.56 -16.31
CA GLY A 538 23.70 20.85 -16.14
C GLY A 538 23.74 19.69 -15.13
N ASN A 539 24.95 19.22 -14.76
CA ASN A 539 25.10 18.20 -13.72
C ASN A 539 26.08 18.67 -12.64
N PRO A 540 25.58 19.21 -11.52
CA PRO A 540 26.42 19.73 -10.45
C PRO A 540 27.08 18.66 -9.56
N GLN A 541 27.25 17.44 -10.08
CA GLN A 541 27.97 16.36 -9.44
C GLN A 541 29.44 16.39 -9.82
N ILE A 542 30.33 16.52 -8.85
CA ILE A 542 31.79 16.43 -9.06
C ILE A 542 32.26 15.04 -8.62
N SER A 543 32.93 14.31 -9.51
CA SER A 543 33.48 12.97 -9.18
C SER A 543 34.41 13.06 -7.96
N ASN A 544 34.20 12.16 -6.99
CA ASN A 544 34.90 12.13 -5.69
C ASN A 544 34.66 13.33 -4.76
N ALA A 545 33.75 14.24 -5.09
CA ALA A 545 33.44 15.39 -4.24
C ALA A 545 31.95 15.42 -3.83
N GLY A 546 31.06 14.98 -4.71
CA GLY A 546 29.62 14.96 -4.44
C GLY A 546 28.85 16.06 -5.18
N TYR A 547 27.66 16.35 -4.71
CA TYR A 547 26.77 17.39 -5.25
C TYR A 547 27.22 18.77 -4.78
N GLU A 548 27.73 19.59 -5.71
CA GLU A 548 28.36 20.88 -5.39
C GLU A 548 27.88 22.01 -6.33
N PRO A 549 26.60 22.39 -6.30
CA PRO A 549 26.03 23.36 -7.24
C PRO A 549 26.68 24.75 -7.14
N THR A 550 27.02 25.20 -5.94
CA THR A 550 27.70 26.50 -5.74
C THR A 550 29.08 26.51 -6.39
N ILE A 551 29.81 25.42 -6.30
CA ILE A 551 31.13 25.27 -6.92
C ILE A 551 30.98 25.28 -8.44
N ILE A 552 30.06 24.50 -9.00
CA ILE A 552 29.80 24.44 -10.44
C ILE A 552 29.37 25.81 -10.97
N GLY A 553 28.45 26.50 -10.29
CA GLY A 553 28.05 27.87 -10.66
C GLY A 553 29.23 28.82 -10.76
N ASN A 554 30.15 28.82 -9.78
CA ASN A 554 31.37 29.63 -9.82
C ASN A 554 32.28 29.26 -11.01
N LEU A 555 32.46 27.99 -11.31
CA LEU A 555 33.30 27.53 -12.41
C LEU A 555 32.78 27.98 -13.78
N PHE A 556 31.44 28.01 -13.97
CA PHE A 556 30.81 28.39 -15.23
C PHE A 556 30.40 29.88 -15.31
N SER A 557 30.66 30.69 -14.29
CA SER A 557 30.37 32.15 -14.28
C SER A 557 31.14 32.95 -15.34
N GLY A 558 32.14 32.38 -16.00
CA GLY A 558 33.01 33.07 -16.94
C GLY A 558 34.17 33.86 -16.31
N ALA A 559 34.21 33.95 -14.99
CA ALA A 559 35.22 34.73 -14.26
C ALA A 559 36.61 34.10 -14.27
N LEU A 560 36.72 32.79 -14.57
CA LEU A 560 37.99 32.04 -14.51
C LEU A 560 38.41 31.53 -15.90
N LYS A 561 39.69 31.77 -16.23
CA LYS A 561 40.29 31.31 -17.48
C LYS A 561 41.12 30.04 -17.26
N LYS A 562 41.50 29.39 -18.35
CA LYS A 562 42.41 28.23 -18.34
C LYS A 562 43.70 28.58 -17.59
N GLY A 563 44.08 27.72 -16.66
CA GLY A 563 45.25 27.85 -15.81
C GLY A 563 45.02 28.64 -14.54
N GLU A 564 43.95 29.41 -14.47
CA GLU A 564 43.60 30.21 -13.27
C GLU A 564 43.03 29.30 -12.16
N ARG A 565 43.20 29.75 -10.95
CA ARG A 565 42.80 29.05 -9.74
C ARG A 565 41.79 29.91 -8.96
N THR A 566 40.78 29.23 -8.39
CA THR A 566 39.83 29.89 -7.50
C THR A 566 40.49 30.34 -6.20
N LEU A 567 39.92 31.36 -5.56
CA LEU A 567 40.02 31.49 -4.12
C LEU A 567 39.36 30.24 -3.46
N PRO A 568 39.63 30.00 -2.16
CA PRO A 568 38.91 28.91 -1.47
C PRO A 568 37.41 29.14 -1.53
N LEU A 569 36.67 28.17 -2.08
CA LEU A 569 35.22 28.22 -2.25
C LEU A 569 34.59 27.28 -1.24
N LYS A 570 33.57 27.79 -0.55
CA LYS A 570 32.73 26.96 0.30
C LYS A 570 31.79 26.14 -0.56
N GLY A 571 31.84 24.80 -0.41
CA GLY A 571 30.90 23.86 -0.98
C GLY A 571 30.02 23.20 0.09
N GLU A 572 29.21 22.24 -0.34
CA GLU A 572 28.30 21.48 0.53
C GLU A 572 29.06 20.54 1.46
N THR A 573 30.11 19.87 0.95
CA THR A 573 30.84 18.83 1.70
C THR A 573 32.16 19.32 2.28
N GLY A 574 32.66 20.50 1.86
CA GLY A 574 33.97 21.02 2.27
C GLY A 574 34.31 22.34 1.61
N VAL A 575 35.59 22.73 1.76
CA VAL A 575 36.16 23.91 1.11
C VAL A 575 37.09 23.46 0.00
N TYR A 576 36.92 24.05 -1.16
CA TYR A 576 37.58 23.70 -2.41
C TYR A 576 38.54 24.80 -2.89
N VAL A 577 39.69 24.40 -3.42
CA VAL A 577 40.50 25.23 -4.32
C VAL A 577 40.60 24.48 -5.64
N ILE A 578 40.26 25.14 -6.73
CA ILE A 578 40.08 24.52 -8.04
C ILE A 578 40.90 25.28 -9.09
N GLN A 579 41.49 24.55 -10.00
CA GLN A 579 42.19 25.09 -11.17
C GLN A 579 41.56 24.55 -12.45
N ILE A 580 41.22 25.43 -13.39
CA ILE A 580 40.70 25.03 -14.71
C ILE A 580 41.86 24.58 -15.59
N LYS A 581 41.87 23.31 -16.03
CA LYS A 581 42.82 22.74 -16.99
C LYS A 581 42.47 23.04 -18.43
N SER A 582 41.20 22.82 -18.77
CA SER A 582 40.66 23.06 -20.11
C SER A 582 39.18 23.37 -20.04
N SER A 583 38.68 24.02 -21.07
CA SER A 583 37.28 24.27 -21.32
C SER A 583 36.96 23.80 -22.74
N THR A 584 36.02 22.89 -22.89
CA THR A 584 35.59 22.34 -24.18
C THR A 584 34.19 22.90 -24.43
N LYS A 585 34.03 23.63 -25.53
CA LYS A 585 32.72 24.11 -25.96
C LYS A 585 31.81 22.94 -26.39
N ALA A 586 30.55 23.10 -26.22
CA ALA A 586 29.57 22.18 -26.79
C ALA A 586 29.74 22.10 -28.32
N PRO A 587 29.54 20.93 -28.93
CA PRO A 587 29.48 20.80 -30.40
C PRO A 587 28.46 21.78 -30.99
N ALA A 588 28.79 22.39 -32.14
CA ALA A 588 27.83 23.27 -32.79
C ALA A 588 26.63 22.49 -33.32
N THR A 589 25.43 22.93 -32.96
CA THR A 589 24.17 22.37 -33.47
C THR A 589 23.14 23.50 -33.59
N THR A 590 22.17 23.27 -34.45
CA THR A 590 20.96 24.12 -34.58
C THR A 590 19.70 23.33 -34.25
N ASN A 591 19.83 22.08 -33.82
CA ASN A 591 18.73 21.23 -33.46
C ASN A 591 18.78 20.87 -31.96
N PHE A 592 17.85 21.43 -31.22
CA PHE A 592 17.69 21.25 -29.78
C PHE A 592 16.38 20.50 -29.44
N GLN A 593 15.82 19.74 -30.41
CA GLN A 593 14.52 19.10 -30.24
C GLN A 593 14.52 18.07 -29.10
N ALA A 594 15.62 17.34 -28.91
CA ALA A 594 15.74 16.34 -27.85
C ALA A 594 15.67 16.98 -26.46
N GLU A 595 16.37 18.08 -26.24
CA GLU A 595 16.35 18.85 -24.99
C GLU A 595 14.97 19.47 -24.76
N LYS A 596 14.35 19.98 -25.81
CA LYS A 596 13.00 20.56 -25.77
C LYS A 596 11.98 19.52 -25.33
N ASP A 597 12.03 18.32 -25.92
CA ASP A 597 11.13 17.21 -25.57
C ASP A 597 11.35 16.74 -24.13
N GLN A 598 12.60 16.64 -23.70
CA GLN A 598 12.94 16.27 -22.32
C GLN A 598 12.43 17.29 -21.30
N LEU A 599 12.65 18.59 -21.55
CA LEU A 599 12.16 19.68 -20.69
C LEU A 599 10.63 19.71 -20.65
N MET A 600 9.96 19.59 -21.81
CA MET A 600 8.50 19.52 -21.91
C MET A 600 7.93 18.34 -21.11
N GLN A 601 8.54 17.17 -21.23
CA GLN A 601 8.12 16.00 -20.47
C GLN A 601 8.32 16.20 -18.95
N GLY A 602 9.45 16.77 -18.55
CA GLY A 602 9.71 17.11 -17.15
C GLY A 602 8.69 18.07 -16.57
N LEU A 603 8.37 19.16 -17.30
CA LEU A 603 7.36 20.14 -16.89
C LEU A 603 5.96 19.52 -16.88
N ALA A 604 5.59 18.73 -17.90
CA ALA A 604 4.29 18.06 -17.97
C ALA A 604 4.04 17.12 -16.77
N ASN A 605 5.09 16.46 -16.27
CA ASN A 605 4.99 15.60 -15.08
C ASN A 605 4.73 16.40 -13.78
N GLN A 606 5.15 17.67 -13.72
CA GLN A 606 4.96 18.54 -12.57
C GLN A 606 3.63 19.31 -12.58
N VAL A 607 3.00 19.46 -13.75
CA VAL A 607 1.79 20.27 -13.95
C VAL A 607 0.68 19.90 -13.01
N GLU A 608 0.42 18.60 -12.82
CA GLU A 608 -0.70 18.13 -12.02
C GLU A 608 -0.56 18.57 -10.55
N GLY A 609 0.61 18.35 -9.96
CA GLY A 609 0.88 18.76 -8.57
C GLY A 609 0.84 20.27 -8.39
N GLN A 610 1.46 21.02 -9.31
CA GLN A 610 1.51 22.49 -9.24
C GLN A 610 0.13 23.11 -9.47
N ALA A 611 -0.64 22.61 -10.44
CA ALA A 611 -1.99 23.10 -10.72
C ALA A 611 -2.95 22.83 -9.57
N MET A 612 -2.90 21.64 -8.95
CA MET A 612 -3.70 21.34 -7.76
C MET A 612 -3.36 22.26 -6.59
N GLY A 613 -2.07 22.50 -6.35
CA GLY A 613 -1.62 23.47 -5.35
C GLY A 613 -2.15 24.90 -5.62
N GLY A 614 -2.04 25.34 -6.87
CA GLY A 614 -2.54 26.65 -7.31
C GLY A 614 -4.06 26.77 -7.20
N LEU A 615 -4.82 25.73 -7.61
CA LEU A 615 -6.28 25.70 -7.49
C LEU A 615 -6.73 25.78 -6.03
N ARG A 616 -6.12 25.00 -5.13
CA ARG A 616 -6.42 25.02 -3.69
C ARG A 616 -6.18 26.40 -3.10
N LYS A 617 -5.04 27.03 -3.45
CA LYS A 617 -4.70 28.38 -2.98
C LYS A 617 -5.68 29.43 -3.51
N LYS A 618 -6.04 29.38 -4.80
CA LYS A 618 -6.97 30.32 -5.45
C LYS A 618 -8.42 30.16 -4.95
N ALA A 619 -8.84 28.92 -4.73
CA ALA A 619 -10.18 28.62 -4.24
C ALA A 619 -10.37 28.98 -2.76
N ALA A 620 -9.29 29.36 -2.06
CA ALA A 620 -9.29 29.62 -0.62
C ALA A 620 -10.11 28.53 0.12
N VAL A 621 -9.85 27.27 -0.22
CA VAL A 621 -10.59 26.12 0.32
C VAL A 621 -10.44 26.13 1.83
N VAL A 622 -11.48 26.52 2.52
CA VAL A 622 -11.64 26.35 3.95
C VAL A 622 -12.40 25.07 4.16
N ASP A 623 -11.79 24.09 4.78
CA ASP A 623 -12.50 22.88 5.17
C ASP A 623 -13.34 23.19 6.40
N ASN A 624 -14.56 23.63 6.15
CA ASN A 624 -15.54 23.95 7.20
C ASN A 624 -16.25 22.70 7.75
N ARG A 625 -15.84 21.50 7.36
CA ARG A 625 -16.36 20.30 7.98
C ARG A 625 -16.00 20.36 9.46
N LYS A 626 -17.04 20.44 10.31
CA LYS A 626 -16.84 20.36 11.75
C LYS A 626 -16.09 19.06 12.06
N LEU A 627 -15.26 19.07 13.07
CA LEU A 627 -14.58 17.86 13.56
C LEU A 627 -15.58 16.69 13.70
N SER A 628 -16.84 16.97 14.04
CA SER A 628 -17.93 16.00 14.06
C SER A 628 -18.26 15.37 12.69
N GLU A 629 -18.10 16.10 11.57
CA GLU A 629 -18.34 15.58 10.21
C GLU A 629 -17.13 14.83 9.65
N LEU A 630 -15.96 15.07 10.23
CA LEU A 630 -14.74 14.27 10.02
C LEU A 630 -14.75 13.00 10.90
N GLY A 631 -15.86 12.74 11.62
CA GLY A 631 -15.99 11.65 12.57
C GLY A 631 -15.51 12.00 13.98
N VAL A 632 -15.18 13.26 14.22
CA VAL A 632 -14.78 13.76 15.54
C VAL A 632 -16.05 14.27 16.25
N ARG A 633 -16.55 13.54 17.23
CA ARG A 633 -17.55 14.04 18.18
C ARG A 633 -16.82 14.81 19.28
N LEU A 634 -17.12 16.10 19.40
CA LEU A 634 -16.71 16.91 20.55
C LEU A 634 -17.39 16.44 21.83
#